data_f79fb0709c36b53cbd2e3955922d7386
#
_entry.id   f79fb0709c36b53cbd2e3955922d7386
#
_cell.length_a   1.000
_cell.length_b   1.000
_cell.length_c   1.000
_cell.angle_alpha   90.00
_cell.angle_beta   90.00
_cell.angle_gamma   90.00
#
_symmetry.space_group_name_H-M   'P 1'
#
loop_
_entity.id
_entity.type
_entity.pdbx_description
1 polymer ?
#
loop_
_entity_poly.entity_id
_entity_poly.type
_entity_poly.pdbx_seq_one_letter_code
_entity_poly.pdbx_strand_id
1 'polypeptide(L)'
;MDSLGTPQARQDLLISLNNVGRVVEVRGDWNTAEQIYDEAFGTFRDLADSLGTPESLRDLVVSLGNLAGVVEQLGDTERAESLRAERDRIAKILDSGSSET
;
A
#
# COMPACT_ATOMS: atom_id res chain seq x y z
N MET A 1 -9.26 16.43 14.52
CA MET A 1 -8.04 15.68 14.85
C MET A 1 -8.00 14.42 14.01
N ASP A 2 -6.87 14.16 13.43
CA ASP A 2 -6.71 12.99 12.56
C ASP A 2 -6.13 11.82 13.35
N SER A 3 -6.98 10.85 13.68
CA SER A 3 -6.57 9.66 14.43
C SER A 3 -5.65 8.74 13.62
N LEU A 4 -5.62 8.89 12.29
CA LEU A 4 -4.75 8.08 11.44
C LEU A 4 -3.28 8.47 11.58
N GLY A 5 -2.99 9.59 12.24
CA GLY A 5 -1.62 10.01 12.52
C GLY A 5 -0.91 9.13 13.54
N THR A 6 -1.65 8.36 14.34
CA THR A 6 -1.01 7.48 15.32
C THR A 6 -0.55 6.18 14.67
N PRO A 7 0.58 5.60 15.11
CA PRO A 7 1.03 4.32 14.57
C PRO A 7 0.00 3.22 14.73
N GLN A 8 -0.70 3.17 15.86
CA GLN A 8 -1.70 2.14 16.12
C GLN A 8 -2.87 2.25 15.14
N ALA A 9 -3.41 3.45 14.96
CA ALA A 9 -4.54 3.66 14.06
C ALA A 9 -4.17 3.33 12.62
N ARG A 10 -2.98 3.72 12.19
CA ARG A 10 -2.49 3.45 10.85
C ARG A 10 -2.34 1.95 10.61
N GLN A 11 -1.79 1.24 11.59
CA GLN A 11 -1.61 -0.20 11.50
C GLN A 11 -2.94 -0.93 11.46
N ASP A 12 -3.89 -0.52 12.29
CA ASP A 12 -5.23 -1.10 12.32
C ASP A 12 -5.93 -0.93 10.97
N LEU A 13 -5.80 0.24 10.37
CA LEU A 13 -6.40 0.51 9.07
C LEU A 13 -5.79 -0.39 7.99
N LEU A 14 -4.47 -0.52 7.98
CA LEU A 14 -3.78 -1.36 7.01
C LEU A 14 -4.23 -2.81 7.12
N ILE A 15 -4.29 -3.33 8.34
CA ILE A 15 -4.72 -4.70 8.59
C ILE A 15 -6.16 -4.90 8.12
N SER A 16 -7.05 -3.96 8.46
CA SER A 16 -8.46 -4.06 8.07
C SER A 16 -8.63 -4.07 6.56
N LEU A 17 -7.98 -3.15 5.87
CA LEU A 17 -8.08 -3.05 4.42
C LEU A 17 -7.50 -4.28 3.74
N ASN A 18 -6.39 -4.78 4.24
CA ASN A 18 -5.78 -6.00 3.69
C ASN A 18 -6.68 -7.21 3.89
N ASN A 19 -7.33 -7.32 5.05
CA ASN A 19 -8.23 -8.44 5.31
C ASN A 19 -9.45 -8.41 4.40
N VAL A 20 -10.07 -7.25 4.25
CA VAL A 20 -11.24 -7.11 3.38
C VAL A 20 -10.86 -7.37 1.93
N GLY A 21 -9.75 -6.79 1.48
CA GLY A 21 -9.27 -7.00 0.12
C GLY A 21 -9.00 -8.45 -0.18
N ARG A 22 -8.38 -9.16 0.77
CA ARG A 22 -8.07 -10.58 0.60
C ARG A 22 -9.33 -11.43 0.48
N VAL A 23 -10.34 -11.15 1.29
CA VAL A 23 -11.61 -11.86 1.22
C VAL A 23 -12.24 -11.68 -0.16
N VAL A 24 -12.21 -10.46 -0.69
CA VAL A 24 -12.78 -10.17 -2.00
C VAL A 24 -11.99 -10.85 -3.11
N GLU A 25 -10.66 -10.89 -2.98
CA GLU A 25 -9.79 -11.60 -3.93
C GLU A 25 -10.12 -13.10 -3.97
N VAL A 26 -10.30 -13.71 -2.81
CA VAL A 26 -10.61 -15.13 -2.72
C VAL A 26 -11.94 -15.44 -3.44
N ARG A 27 -12.85 -14.49 -3.44
CA ARG A 27 -14.12 -14.62 -4.16
C ARG A 27 -13.98 -14.38 -5.66
N GLY A 28 -12.82 -13.94 -6.10
CA GLY A 28 -12.59 -13.63 -7.50
C GLY A 28 -13.14 -12.28 -7.94
N ASP A 29 -13.51 -11.43 -7.00
CA ASP A 29 -14.05 -10.10 -7.30
C ASP A 29 -12.91 -9.10 -7.38
N TRP A 30 -12.17 -9.17 -8.48
CA TRP A 30 -10.96 -8.36 -8.66
C TRP A 30 -11.26 -6.87 -8.77
N ASN A 31 -12.42 -6.51 -9.31
CA ASN A 31 -12.79 -5.09 -9.44
C ASN A 31 -13.02 -4.45 -8.08
N THR A 32 -13.70 -5.15 -7.19
CA THR A 32 -13.91 -4.65 -5.83
C THR A 32 -12.60 -4.59 -5.06
N ALA A 33 -11.76 -5.62 -5.22
CA ALA A 33 -10.44 -5.64 -4.60
C ALA A 33 -9.61 -4.44 -5.07
N GLU A 34 -9.66 -4.12 -6.36
CA GLU A 34 -8.95 -2.96 -6.89
C GLU A 34 -9.40 -1.67 -6.21
N GLN A 35 -10.70 -1.49 -6.04
CA GLN A 35 -11.24 -0.30 -5.39
C GLN A 35 -10.74 -0.19 -3.95
N ILE A 36 -10.75 -1.28 -3.22
CA ILE A 36 -10.30 -1.31 -1.82
C ILE A 36 -8.81 -0.96 -1.74
N TYR A 37 -7.99 -1.60 -2.55
CA TYR A 37 -6.56 -1.37 -2.50
C TYR A 37 -6.16 -0.01 -3.07
N ASP A 38 -6.92 0.53 -4.02
CA ASP A 38 -6.68 1.86 -4.56
C ASP A 38 -6.96 2.92 -3.49
N GLU A 39 -8.03 2.77 -2.73
CA GLU A 39 -8.31 3.66 -1.60
C GLU A 39 -7.23 3.56 -0.54
N ALA A 40 -6.79 2.35 -0.24
CA ALA A 40 -5.72 2.13 0.72
C ALA A 40 -4.43 2.82 0.27
N PHE A 41 -4.09 2.68 -1.01
CA PHE A 41 -2.92 3.32 -1.57
C PHE A 41 -2.98 4.84 -1.42
N GLY A 42 -4.13 5.45 -1.76
CA GLY A 42 -4.30 6.89 -1.61
C GLY A 42 -4.14 7.35 -0.17
N THR A 43 -4.73 6.62 0.76
CA THR A 43 -4.65 6.94 2.18
C THR A 43 -3.21 6.84 2.68
N PHE A 44 -2.51 5.76 2.35
CA PHE A 44 -1.15 5.57 2.85
C PHE A 44 -0.14 6.47 2.15
N ARG A 45 -0.42 6.88 0.90
CA ARG A 45 0.40 7.89 0.25
C ARG A 45 0.28 9.23 0.97
N ASP A 46 -0.95 9.63 1.30
CA ASP A 46 -1.18 10.88 2.04
C ASP A 46 -0.51 10.86 3.40
N LEU A 47 -0.59 9.72 4.09
CA LEU A 47 0.08 9.57 5.39
C LEU A 47 1.59 9.64 5.26
N ALA A 48 2.15 9.02 4.24
CA ALA A 48 3.59 9.07 4.01
C ALA A 48 4.05 10.50 3.73
N ASP A 49 3.27 11.24 2.93
CA ASP A 49 3.59 12.64 2.63
C ASP A 49 3.51 13.51 3.88
N SER A 50 2.52 13.26 4.74
CA SER A 50 2.33 14.06 5.95
C SER A 50 3.33 13.72 7.04
N LEU A 51 3.59 12.44 7.26
CA LEU A 51 4.41 11.98 8.38
C LEU A 51 5.88 11.85 8.03
N GLY A 52 6.18 11.41 6.81
CA GLY A 52 7.55 11.22 6.34
C GLY A 52 8.36 10.23 7.15
N THR A 53 7.69 9.34 7.89
CA THR A 53 8.37 8.37 8.75
C THR A 53 8.67 7.08 8.00
N PRO A 54 9.69 6.31 8.43
CA PRO A 54 9.94 4.99 7.83
C PRO A 54 8.73 4.07 7.91
N GLU A 55 7.97 4.12 9.01
CA GLU A 55 6.78 3.30 9.17
C GLU A 55 5.72 3.64 8.15
N SER A 56 5.49 4.94 7.90
CA SER A 56 4.51 5.35 6.89
C SER A 56 4.93 4.95 5.49
N LEU A 57 6.22 4.97 5.21
CA LEU A 57 6.74 4.53 3.92
C LEU A 57 6.59 3.02 3.74
N ARG A 58 6.81 2.24 4.81
CA ARG A 58 6.60 0.79 4.75
C ARG A 58 5.16 0.44 4.47
N ASP A 59 4.23 1.16 5.10
CA ASP A 59 2.81 0.95 4.86
C ASP A 59 2.45 1.23 3.40
N LEU A 60 3.05 2.28 2.85
CA LEU A 60 2.86 2.62 1.44
C LEU A 60 3.40 1.52 0.52
N VAL A 61 4.55 0.94 0.85
CA VAL A 61 5.14 -0.17 0.09
C VAL A 61 4.16 -1.35 0.04
N VAL A 62 3.56 -1.69 1.18
CA VAL A 62 2.58 -2.79 1.24
C VAL A 62 1.38 -2.47 0.35
N SER A 63 0.86 -1.25 0.43
CA SER A 63 -0.30 -0.84 -0.37
C SER A 63 -0.01 -0.89 -1.86
N LEU A 64 1.17 -0.46 -2.27
CA LEU A 64 1.57 -0.51 -3.68
C LEU A 64 1.65 -1.95 -4.18
N GLY A 65 2.21 -2.85 -3.37
CA GLY A 65 2.31 -4.26 -3.75
C GLY A 65 0.95 -4.92 -3.91
N ASN A 66 0.04 -4.64 -2.98
CA ASN A 66 -1.31 -5.20 -3.04
C ASN A 66 -2.07 -4.71 -4.27
N LEU A 67 -2.00 -3.42 -4.54
CA LEU A 67 -2.67 -2.85 -5.70
C LEU A 67 -2.08 -3.40 -7.00
N ALA A 68 -0.75 -3.49 -7.07
CA ALA A 68 -0.08 -4.03 -8.26
C ALA A 68 -0.55 -5.45 -8.57
N GLY A 69 -0.68 -6.28 -7.53
CA GLY A 69 -1.13 -7.66 -7.72
C GLY A 69 -2.53 -7.74 -8.33
N VAL A 70 -3.43 -6.90 -7.85
CA VAL A 70 -4.80 -6.89 -8.34
C VAL A 70 -4.90 -6.34 -9.76
N VAL A 71 -4.22 -5.23 -10.04
CA VAL A 71 -4.30 -4.67 -11.40
C VAL A 71 -3.66 -5.60 -12.42
N GLU A 72 -2.67 -6.40 -12.00
CA GLU A 72 -2.12 -7.42 -12.88
C GLU A 72 -3.15 -8.50 -13.21
N GLN A 73 -3.92 -8.93 -12.20
CA GLN A 73 -5.00 -9.89 -12.41
C GLN A 73 -6.07 -9.35 -13.35
N LEU A 74 -6.27 -8.04 -13.35
CA LEU A 74 -7.22 -7.40 -14.26
C LEU A 74 -6.65 -7.18 -15.65
N GLY A 75 -5.40 -7.54 -15.87
CA GLY A 75 -4.78 -7.46 -17.18
C GLY A 75 -4.02 -6.17 -17.46
N ASP A 76 -3.93 -5.28 -16.49
CA ASP A 76 -3.23 -4.00 -16.67
C ASP A 76 -1.76 -4.17 -16.26
N THR A 77 -1.00 -4.80 -17.12
CA THR A 77 0.40 -5.11 -16.88
C THR A 77 1.25 -3.84 -16.73
N GLU A 78 0.99 -2.83 -17.55
CA GLU A 78 1.76 -1.60 -17.50
C GLU A 78 1.60 -0.88 -16.18
N ARG A 79 0.36 -0.80 -15.69
CA ARG A 79 0.10 -0.15 -14.41
C ARG A 79 0.74 -0.95 -13.27
N ALA A 80 0.65 -2.28 -13.34
CA ALA A 80 1.26 -3.14 -12.32
C ALA A 80 2.77 -2.92 -12.27
N GLU A 81 3.42 -2.83 -13.42
CA GLU A 81 4.85 -2.57 -13.47
C GLU A 81 5.23 -1.21 -12.90
N SER A 82 4.44 -0.17 -13.22
CA SER A 82 4.65 1.16 -12.66
C SER A 82 4.52 1.20 -11.15
N LEU A 83 3.50 0.51 -10.63
CA LEU A 83 3.29 0.44 -9.17
C LEU A 83 4.44 -0.30 -8.49
N ARG A 84 4.90 -1.38 -9.09
CA ARG A 84 6.02 -2.15 -8.54
C ARG A 84 7.33 -1.37 -8.60
N ALA A 85 7.53 -0.60 -9.65
CA ALA A 85 8.71 0.25 -9.76
C ALA A 85 8.73 1.31 -8.66
N GLU A 86 7.59 1.92 -8.39
CA GLU A 86 7.49 2.90 -7.31
C GLU A 86 7.70 2.23 -5.96
N ARG A 87 7.10 1.06 -5.75
CA ARG A 87 7.31 0.28 -4.53
C ARG A 87 8.79 0.00 -4.30
N ASP A 88 9.47 -0.43 -5.35
CA ASP A 88 10.88 -0.79 -5.24
C ASP A 88 11.76 0.42 -4.95
N ARG A 89 11.43 1.58 -5.51
CA ARG A 89 12.16 2.82 -5.21
C ARG A 89 12.03 3.19 -3.74
N ILE A 90 10.82 3.10 -3.18
CA ILE A 90 10.59 3.43 -1.79
C ILE A 90 11.28 2.40 -0.88
N ALA A 91 11.17 1.13 -1.23
CA ALA A 91 11.82 0.06 -0.46
C ALA A 91 13.34 0.26 -0.44
N LYS A 92 13.90 0.72 -1.55
CA LYS A 92 15.33 0.97 -1.63
C LYS A 92 15.73 2.15 -0.75
N ILE A 93 14.92 3.20 -0.69
CA ILE A 93 15.15 4.33 0.20
C ILE A 93 15.15 3.87 1.66
N LEU A 94 14.18 3.03 2.02
CA LEU A 94 14.11 2.48 3.37
C LEU A 94 15.33 1.65 3.72
N ASP A 95 15.75 0.83 2.78
CA ASP A 95 16.91 -0.04 2.96
C ASP A 95 18.18 0.77 3.12
N SER A 96 18.37 1.81 2.31
CA SER A 96 19.52 2.71 2.41
C SER A 96 19.56 3.44 3.74
N GLY A 97 18.41 3.90 4.22
CA GLY A 97 18.33 4.53 5.53
C GLY A 97 18.69 3.59 6.65
N SER A 98 18.28 2.33 6.56
CA SER A 98 18.61 1.31 7.56
C SER A 98 20.10 1.00 7.58
N SER A 99 20.73 0.97 6.41
CA SER A 99 22.14 0.59 6.33
C SER A 99 23.07 1.68 6.82
N GLU A 100 22.61 2.90 6.96
CA GLU A 100 23.42 4.00 7.46
C GLU A 100 23.54 4.03 8.97
N THR A 101 22.74 3.26 9.66
CA THR A 101 22.82 3.18 11.10
C THR A 101 23.73 2.06 11.53
#